data_a99d07d32721d365b481bf2a39135360
#
_entry.id   a99d07d32721d365b481bf2a39135360
#
_cell.length_a   1.000
_cell.length_b   1.000
_cell.length_c   1.000
_cell.angle_alpha   90.00
_cell.angle_beta   90.00
_cell.angle_gamma   90.00
#
_symmetry.space_group_name_H-M   'P 1'
#
loop_
_entity.id
_entity.type
_entity.pdbx_description
1 polymer ?
#
loop_
_entity_poly.entity_id
_entity_poly.type
_entity_poly.pdbx_seq_one_letter_code
_entity_poly.pdbx_strand_id
1 'polypeptide(L)'
;KTAYEIKECDWSSDVCSSDLALIAGLGGAMSSTALVISSLAERQQLMTRHGREAFAILLFQDLAVIPLLALLPLLGSEHTHGGANWMAAVKGIAAIGTVIAGSRLIVRPALKFIAHHSSREVFTAAALLLVVGTSLVMEKIGLSMSLGAFLAGVLLADSEFRHELEADIEPFKGLLLGLFFMAVGMSANLGLLLKAPLLVCGLALALMAAKFIVMLSMGRVIKAPADSAQRLAISLAQGGEFAFVLFSAAGALGVIDTRVNEVLVMAVTLSMLLAPFAFVAHEKLLARWLERKTEPEYDSIDGPGNPVIIAGFGRFGQIVARVLRMCGIATTALEASYQQVDFVRKFGNKIYYGDASRLNLLHAAKTGEAKLFVLAIDDVEASVKTAALVRKHFPQLPILARARNRVHYFKLRDLGVRLIYRETFLSDRKSTRLNSSHIPLSRMPSSA
;
A
#
# COMPACT_ATOMS: atom_id res chain seq x y z
N LYS A 1 38.72 -6.27 34.33
CA LYS A 1 38.88 -4.84 33.95
C LYS A 1 38.15 -4.67 32.64
N THR A 2 36.87 -4.40 32.73
CA THR A 2 35.95 -4.05 31.64
C THR A 2 35.57 -2.61 31.86
N ALA A 3 36.38 -1.73 31.34
CA ALA A 3 35.99 -0.34 31.21
C ALA A 3 35.58 -0.16 29.76
N TYR A 4 34.28 -0.08 29.52
CA TYR A 4 33.75 0.63 28.39
C TYR A 4 34.09 2.10 28.60
N GLU A 5 35.28 2.51 28.22
CA GLU A 5 35.51 3.89 27.88
C GLU A 5 34.67 4.16 26.61
N ILE A 6 33.44 4.57 26.82
CA ILE A 6 32.81 5.52 25.93
C ILE A 6 33.75 6.72 26.03
N LYS A 7 34.67 6.84 25.06
CA LYS A 7 35.36 8.11 24.86
C LYS A 7 34.22 9.11 24.71
N GLU A 8 34.08 9.95 25.71
CA GLU A 8 33.26 11.14 25.67
C GLU A 8 33.55 11.80 24.33
N CYS A 9 32.59 11.79 23.44
CA CYS A 9 32.60 12.73 22.34
C CYS A 9 32.73 14.07 23.02
N ASP A 10 33.80 14.76 22.73
CA ASP A 10 34.04 16.08 23.26
C ASP A 10 32.82 16.94 22.87
N TRP A 11 32.02 17.26 23.85
CA TRP A 11 30.75 18.00 23.70
C TRP A 11 31.00 19.45 23.27
N SER A 12 32.22 19.77 22.89
CA SER A 12 32.67 21.10 22.45
C SER A 12 32.34 21.42 20.98
N SER A 13 31.76 20.48 20.22
CA SER A 13 31.30 20.76 18.87
C SER A 13 29.78 20.52 18.75
N ASP A 14 28.99 21.51 19.09
CA ASP A 14 27.53 21.55 18.93
C ASP A 14 27.05 21.26 17.49
N VAL A 15 27.94 21.36 16.53
CA VAL A 15 27.69 21.14 15.09
C VAL A 15 27.59 19.67 14.73
N CYS A 16 28.43 18.79 15.31
CA CYS A 16 28.37 17.34 15.00
C CYS A 16 27.13 16.65 15.54
N SER A 17 26.54 17.13 16.63
CA SER A 17 25.33 16.54 17.20
C SER A 17 24.07 16.89 16.42
N SER A 18 23.99 18.10 15.85
CA SER A 18 22.83 18.55 15.03
C SER A 18 22.77 17.84 13.69
N ASP A 19 23.90 17.66 13.01
CA ASP A 19 23.99 17.02 11.70
C ASP A 19 23.67 15.53 11.80
N LEU A 20 24.21 14.87 12.84
CA LEU A 20 23.87 13.49 13.14
C LEU A 20 22.36 13.33 13.44
N ALA A 21 21.80 14.20 14.27
CA ALA A 21 20.38 14.16 14.61
C ALA A 21 19.50 14.41 13.38
N LEU A 22 19.90 15.33 12.50
CA LEU A 22 19.20 15.61 11.25
C LEU A 22 19.22 14.39 10.32
N ILE A 23 20.39 13.79 10.07
CA ILE A 23 20.54 12.64 9.17
C ILE A 23 19.82 11.41 9.74
N ALA A 24 20.00 11.12 11.03
CA ALA A 24 19.31 10.01 11.67
C ALA A 24 17.78 10.21 11.67
N GLY A 25 17.32 11.44 11.90
CA GLY A 25 15.91 11.81 11.84
C GLY A 25 15.32 11.68 10.44
N LEU A 26 16.00 12.21 9.42
CA LEU A 26 15.57 12.16 8.03
C LEU A 26 15.57 10.71 7.50
N GLY A 27 16.66 9.96 7.74
CA GLY A 27 16.71 8.54 7.35
C GLY A 27 15.68 7.69 8.10
N GLY A 28 15.53 7.93 9.42
CA GLY A 28 14.52 7.26 10.24
C GLY A 28 13.08 7.59 9.84
N ALA A 29 12.82 8.79 9.30
CA ALA A 29 11.50 9.18 8.82
C ALA A 29 11.05 8.38 7.58
N MET A 30 12.00 7.88 6.75
CA MET A 30 11.68 7.08 5.56
C MET A 30 11.01 5.76 5.94
N SER A 31 10.02 5.33 5.14
CA SER A 31 9.35 4.04 5.29
C SER A 31 9.54 3.22 4.01
N SER A 32 9.53 1.89 4.12
CA SER A 32 9.72 1.03 2.96
C SER A 32 8.46 0.94 2.11
N THR A 33 8.54 1.50 0.91
CA THR A 33 7.45 1.43 -0.09
C THR A 33 7.20 -0.01 -0.51
N ALA A 34 8.25 -0.79 -0.75
CA ALA A 34 8.13 -2.18 -1.17
C ALA A 34 7.41 -3.06 -0.14
N LEU A 35 7.79 -2.97 1.15
CA LEU A 35 7.18 -3.77 2.22
C LEU A 35 5.73 -3.35 2.52
N VAL A 36 5.44 -2.05 2.52
CA VAL A 36 4.09 -1.56 2.82
C VAL A 36 3.11 -1.90 1.71
N ILE A 37 3.48 -1.61 0.46
CA ILE A 37 2.59 -1.86 -0.69
C ILE A 37 2.31 -3.36 -0.85
N SER A 38 3.33 -4.23 -0.76
CA SER A 38 3.13 -5.68 -0.83
C SER A 38 2.23 -6.19 0.31
N SER A 39 2.49 -5.76 1.55
CA SER A 39 1.67 -6.16 2.71
C SER A 39 0.20 -5.71 2.60
N LEU A 40 -0.04 -4.49 2.11
CA LEU A 40 -1.40 -3.98 1.88
C LEU A 40 -2.08 -4.66 0.69
N ALA A 41 -1.32 -5.02 -0.37
CA ALA A 41 -1.83 -5.73 -1.54
C ALA A 41 -2.28 -7.15 -1.17
N GLU A 42 -1.44 -7.92 -0.48
CA GLU A 42 -1.77 -9.27 0.01
C GLU A 42 -3.04 -9.28 0.87
N ARG A 43 -3.26 -8.23 1.65
CA ARG A 43 -4.43 -8.06 2.52
C ARG A 43 -5.62 -7.41 1.82
N GLN A 44 -5.53 -7.09 0.54
CA GLN A 44 -6.55 -6.37 -0.25
C GLN A 44 -6.94 -5.01 0.35
N GLN A 45 -6.00 -4.34 1.03
CA GLN A 45 -6.23 -3.08 1.75
C GLN A 45 -5.74 -1.82 1.01
N LEU A 46 -5.15 -1.94 -0.19
CA LEU A 46 -4.65 -0.80 -0.97
C LEU A 46 -5.73 0.26 -1.26
N MET A 47 -6.95 -0.18 -1.55
CA MET A 47 -8.06 0.72 -1.87
C MET A 47 -8.81 1.26 -0.66
N THR A 48 -8.44 0.85 0.55
CA THR A 48 -8.98 1.38 1.79
C THR A 48 -8.49 2.80 2.05
N ARG A 49 -9.10 3.51 3.01
CA ARG A 49 -8.69 4.86 3.37
C ARG A 49 -7.22 4.89 3.81
N HIS A 50 -6.85 4.05 4.79
CA HIS A 50 -5.47 3.99 5.29
C HIS A 50 -4.47 3.51 4.22
N GLY A 51 -4.87 2.63 3.29
CA GLY A 51 -4.02 2.19 2.19
C GLY A 51 -3.69 3.34 1.22
N ARG A 52 -4.66 4.16 0.85
CA ARG A 52 -4.44 5.34 0.00
C ARG A 52 -3.62 6.43 0.71
N GLU A 53 -3.88 6.65 2.01
CA GLU A 53 -3.11 7.58 2.82
C GLU A 53 -1.65 7.12 2.96
N ALA A 54 -1.42 5.81 3.22
CA ALA A 54 -0.08 5.22 3.25
C ALA A 54 0.64 5.39 1.91
N PHE A 55 -0.01 5.09 0.80
CA PHE A 55 0.56 5.25 -0.54
C PHE A 55 0.96 6.71 -0.82
N ALA A 56 0.12 7.67 -0.46
CA ALA A 56 0.42 9.10 -0.66
C ALA A 56 1.63 9.55 0.17
N ILE A 57 1.74 9.08 1.44
CA ILE A 57 2.89 9.39 2.31
C ILE A 57 4.17 8.77 1.76
N LEU A 58 4.13 7.49 1.35
CA LEU A 58 5.28 6.80 0.76
C LEU A 58 5.77 7.51 -0.51
N LEU A 59 4.86 7.87 -1.40
CA LEU A 59 5.19 8.60 -2.62
C LEU A 59 5.84 9.95 -2.30
N PHE A 60 5.33 10.66 -1.29
CA PHE A 60 5.96 11.91 -0.82
C PHE A 60 7.35 11.67 -0.25
N GLN A 61 7.55 10.63 0.55
CA GLN A 61 8.86 10.25 1.11
C GLN A 61 9.86 9.91 0.01
N ASP A 62 9.45 9.10 -0.97
CA ASP A 62 10.29 8.73 -2.12
C ASP A 62 10.70 9.97 -2.95
N LEU A 63 9.79 10.92 -3.12
CA LEU A 63 10.10 12.18 -3.81
C LEU A 63 11.01 13.09 -2.96
N ALA A 64 10.85 13.11 -1.64
CA ALA A 64 11.62 13.94 -0.73
C ALA A 64 13.08 13.50 -0.59
N VAL A 65 13.40 12.24 -0.88
CA VAL A 65 14.79 11.72 -0.85
C VAL A 65 15.68 12.49 -1.81
N ILE A 66 15.15 12.95 -2.95
CA ILE A 66 15.95 13.66 -3.97
C ILE A 66 16.60 14.94 -3.43
N PRO A 67 15.78 15.92 -2.97
CA PRO A 67 16.37 17.14 -2.40
C PRO A 67 17.22 16.84 -1.19
N LEU A 68 16.92 15.82 -0.37
CA LEU A 68 17.73 15.43 0.76
C LEU A 68 19.12 14.96 0.34
N LEU A 69 19.22 14.07 -0.65
CA LEU A 69 20.52 13.63 -1.19
C LEU A 69 21.29 14.76 -1.88
N ALA A 70 20.58 15.69 -2.53
CA ALA A 70 21.20 16.84 -3.16
C ALA A 70 21.74 17.87 -2.15
N LEU A 71 21.11 17.99 -0.98
CA LEU A 71 21.53 18.89 0.10
C LEU A 71 22.60 18.27 1.02
N LEU A 72 22.72 16.95 1.03
CA LEU A 72 23.65 16.24 1.91
C LEU A 72 25.12 16.71 1.81
N PRO A 73 25.71 17.01 0.62
CA PRO A 73 27.05 17.53 0.52
C PRO A 73 27.27 18.89 1.20
N LEU A 74 26.19 19.65 1.47
CA LEU A 74 26.29 20.91 2.22
C LEU A 74 26.58 20.71 3.69
N LEU A 75 26.20 19.54 4.24
CA LEU A 75 26.46 19.15 5.63
C LEU A 75 27.86 18.54 5.79
N GLY A 76 28.42 17.94 4.73
CA GLY A 76 29.72 17.24 4.75
C GLY A 76 30.96 18.09 4.51
N SER A 77 30.85 19.40 4.39
CA SER A 77 32.03 20.25 4.26
C SER A 77 32.77 20.35 5.58
N GLU A 78 33.94 19.69 5.67
CA GLU A 78 34.89 19.93 6.78
C GLU A 78 34.94 21.41 7.05
N HIS A 79 34.80 21.81 8.32
CA HIS A 79 35.03 23.15 8.81
C HIS A 79 36.52 23.54 8.72
N THR A 80 37.07 23.56 7.49
CA THR A 80 38.29 24.30 7.23
C THR A 80 37.91 25.78 7.12
N HIS A 81 38.08 26.46 8.24
CA HIS A 81 38.18 27.91 8.37
C HIS A 81 37.56 28.78 7.26
N GLY A 82 36.38 29.32 7.53
CA GLY A 82 35.93 30.58 6.95
C GLY A 82 35.24 30.52 5.58
N GLY A 83 33.98 30.12 5.57
CA GLY A 83 33.09 30.35 4.45
C GLY A 83 32.32 29.12 4.07
N ALA A 84 30.99 29.21 4.20
CA ALA A 84 30.11 28.20 3.64
C ALA A 84 30.53 27.88 2.22
N ASN A 85 30.75 26.60 1.88
CA ASN A 85 31.20 26.15 0.56
C ASN A 85 30.07 26.30 -0.49
N TRP A 86 29.58 27.55 -0.63
CA TRP A 86 28.55 27.89 -1.63
C TRP A 86 28.97 27.46 -3.05
N MET A 87 30.31 27.37 -3.27
CA MET A 87 30.88 26.88 -4.52
C MET A 87 30.57 25.38 -4.75
N ALA A 88 30.61 24.57 -3.69
CA ALA A 88 30.22 23.14 -3.78
C ALA A 88 28.70 22.99 -4.05
N ALA A 89 27.89 23.81 -3.39
CA ALA A 89 26.44 23.86 -3.65
C ALA A 89 26.14 24.30 -5.10
N VAL A 90 26.82 25.35 -5.57
CA VAL A 90 26.65 25.83 -6.95
C VAL A 90 27.10 24.76 -7.96
N LYS A 91 28.23 24.08 -7.71
CA LYS A 91 28.68 22.95 -8.54
C LYS A 91 27.65 21.82 -8.58
N GLY A 92 27.07 21.44 -7.42
CA GLY A 92 26.03 20.43 -7.33
C GLY A 92 24.78 20.81 -8.10
N ILE A 93 24.27 22.02 -7.91
CA ILE A 93 23.09 22.54 -8.61
C ILE A 93 23.38 22.65 -10.13
N ALA A 94 24.55 23.13 -10.51
CA ALA A 94 24.98 23.22 -11.91
C ALA A 94 25.06 21.82 -12.56
N ALA A 95 25.59 20.82 -11.82
CA ALA A 95 25.65 19.43 -12.30
C ALA A 95 24.27 18.85 -12.54
N ILE A 96 23.36 19.01 -11.57
CA ILE A 96 21.95 18.57 -11.70
C ILE A 96 21.29 19.30 -12.88
N GLY A 97 21.44 20.61 -12.98
CA GLY A 97 20.94 21.40 -14.09
C GLY A 97 21.49 20.96 -15.45
N THR A 98 22.78 20.62 -15.53
CA THR A 98 23.43 20.11 -16.74
C THR A 98 22.87 18.74 -17.15
N VAL A 99 22.66 17.84 -16.21
CA VAL A 99 22.06 16.53 -16.47
C VAL A 99 20.62 16.67 -16.97
N ILE A 100 19.83 17.55 -16.34
CA ILE A 100 18.45 17.83 -16.77
C ILE A 100 18.44 18.45 -18.19
N ALA A 101 19.28 19.43 -18.45
CA ALA A 101 19.39 20.06 -19.77
C ALA A 101 19.89 19.06 -20.84
N GLY A 102 20.95 18.30 -20.52
CA GLY A 102 21.50 17.26 -21.40
C GLY A 102 20.49 16.16 -21.71
N SER A 103 19.67 15.79 -20.74
CA SER A 103 18.59 14.84 -20.96
C SER A 103 17.55 15.36 -21.96
N ARG A 104 17.12 16.61 -21.84
CA ARG A 104 16.16 17.20 -22.77
C ARG A 104 16.73 17.37 -24.17
N LEU A 105 17.99 17.78 -24.27
CA LEU A 105 18.62 18.14 -25.55
C LEU A 105 19.20 16.96 -26.32
N ILE A 106 19.72 15.94 -25.58
CA ILE A 106 20.47 14.83 -26.20
C ILE A 106 19.74 13.51 -25.99
N VAL A 107 19.33 13.20 -24.72
CA VAL A 107 18.82 11.87 -24.38
C VAL A 107 17.43 11.62 -24.97
N ARG A 108 16.52 12.57 -24.88
CA ARG A 108 15.18 12.43 -25.48
C ARG A 108 15.21 12.18 -27.01
N PRO A 109 15.91 12.97 -27.82
CA PRO A 109 15.98 12.70 -29.26
C PRO A 109 16.74 11.40 -29.57
N ALA A 110 17.78 11.04 -28.79
CA ALA A 110 18.49 9.78 -28.96
C ALA A 110 17.60 8.57 -28.67
N LEU A 111 16.85 8.58 -27.54
CA LEU A 111 15.89 7.52 -27.22
C LEU A 111 14.78 7.42 -28.24
N LYS A 112 14.28 8.56 -28.75
CA LYS A 112 13.26 8.58 -29.80
C LYS A 112 13.80 7.98 -31.13
N PHE A 113 15.03 8.26 -31.47
CA PHE A 113 15.69 7.67 -32.64
C PHE A 113 15.85 6.15 -32.46
N ILE A 114 16.33 5.69 -31.31
CA ILE A 114 16.53 4.27 -31.00
C ILE A 114 15.18 3.53 -31.01
N ALA A 115 14.15 4.08 -30.37
CA ALA A 115 12.81 3.47 -30.30
C ALA A 115 12.17 3.28 -31.68
N HIS A 116 12.47 4.15 -32.66
CA HIS A 116 11.91 4.03 -34.01
C HIS A 116 12.72 3.12 -34.95
N HIS A 117 14.02 2.90 -34.67
CA HIS A 117 14.93 2.22 -35.61
C HIS A 117 15.55 0.94 -35.06
N SER A 118 15.35 0.64 -33.80
CA SER A 118 16.02 -0.48 -33.13
C SER A 118 15.03 -1.46 -32.50
N SER A 119 15.51 -2.63 -32.11
CA SER A 119 14.71 -3.62 -31.38
C SER A 119 14.45 -3.18 -29.95
N ARG A 120 13.48 -3.81 -29.31
CA ARG A 120 13.09 -3.56 -27.91
C ARG A 120 14.28 -3.76 -26.96
N GLU A 121 15.11 -4.75 -27.19
CA GLU A 121 16.28 -5.08 -26.37
C GLU A 121 17.33 -3.95 -26.42
N VAL A 122 17.54 -3.34 -27.60
CA VAL A 122 18.46 -2.22 -27.78
C VAL A 122 17.93 -0.97 -27.07
N PHE A 123 16.62 -0.76 -27.10
CA PHE A 123 15.99 0.35 -26.37
C PHE A 123 16.14 0.21 -24.86
N THR A 124 15.87 -0.98 -24.31
CA THR A 124 16.08 -1.27 -22.88
C THR A 124 17.54 -1.14 -22.46
N ALA A 125 18.47 -1.64 -23.30
CA ALA A 125 19.91 -1.50 -23.04
C ALA A 125 20.35 -0.01 -23.06
N ALA A 126 19.81 0.80 -23.94
CA ALA A 126 20.08 2.24 -23.99
C ALA A 126 19.54 2.97 -22.74
N ALA A 127 18.37 2.58 -22.24
CA ALA A 127 17.82 3.12 -20.99
C ALA A 127 18.68 2.76 -19.78
N LEU A 128 19.15 1.50 -19.69
CA LEU A 128 20.07 1.06 -18.64
C LEU A 128 21.41 1.78 -18.72
N LEU A 129 21.96 1.95 -19.95
CA LEU A 129 23.19 2.71 -20.18
C LEU A 129 23.04 4.16 -19.70
N LEU A 130 21.88 4.77 -19.91
CA LEU A 130 21.60 6.10 -19.43
C LEU A 130 21.62 6.16 -17.90
N VAL A 131 20.99 5.21 -17.20
CA VAL A 131 20.99 5.14 -15.74
C VAL A 131 22.40 4.98 -15.19
N VAL A 132 23.17 4.03 -15.72
CA VAL A 132 24.55 3.79 -15.29
C VAL A 132 25.45 5.00 -15.64
N GLY A 133 25.29 5.55 -16.85
CA GLY A 133 26.07 6.71 -17.29
C GLY A 133 25.85 7.95 -16.44
N THR A 134 24.59 8.27 -16.11
CA THR A 134 24.28 9.40 -15.21
C THR A 134 24.78 9.17 -13.80
N SER A 135 24.72 7.94 -13.28
CA SER A 135 25.27 7.58 -11.98
C SER A 135 26.79 7.82 -11.92
N LEU A 136 27.52 7.35 -12.93
CA LEU A 136 28.98 7.56 -13.03
C LEU A 136 29.37 9.04 -13.21
N VAL A 137 28.58 9.79 -13.95
CA VAL A 137 28.81 11.25 -14.11
C VAL A 137 28.65 11.95 -12.77
N MET A 138 27.61 11.63 -12.00
CA MET A 138 27.38 12.20 -10.68
C MET A 138 28.51 11.85 -9.71
N GLU A 139 28.98 10.61 -9.71
CA GLU A 139 30.12 10.19 -8.89
C GLU A 139 31.39 10.98 -9.18
N LYS A 140 31.73 11.18 -10.46
CA LYS A 140 32.88 11.98 -10.86
C LYS A 140 32.82 13.45 -10.44
N ILE A 141 31.62 13.98 -10.21
CA ILE A 141 31.40 15.36 -9.77
C ILE A 141 31.43 15.43 -8.21
N GLY A 142 31.51 14.28 -7.51
CA GLY A 142 31.48 14.17 -6.05
C GLY A 142 30.10 14.08 -5.45
N LEU A 143 29.09 13.76 -6.27
CA LEU A 143 27.72 13.48 -5.83
C LEU A 143 27.49 11.96 -5.74
N SER A 144 26.42 11.54 -5.08
CA SER A 144 26.14 10.10 -4.94
C SER A 144 25.68 9.48 -6.26
N MET A 145 26.13 8.23 -6.54
CA MET A 145 25.66 7.43 -7.68
C MET A 145 24.14 7.23 -7.63
N SER A 146 23.58 7.08 -6.45
CA SER A 146 22.14 6.90 -6.22
C SER A 146 21.34 8.12 -6.69
N LEU A 147 21.84 9.34 -6.47
CA LEU A 147 21.23 10.56 -6.97
C LEU A 147 21.24 10.57 -8.51
N GLY A 148 22.32 10.09 -9.14
CA GLY A 148 22.42 9.96 -10.59
C GLY A 148 21.40 8.98 -11.17
N ALA A 149 21.32 7.78 -10.58
CA ALA A 149 20.33 6.76 -10.97
C ALA A 149 18.91 7.26 -10.83
N PHE A 150 18.62 7.93 -9.70
CA PHE A 150 17.31 8.51 -9.45
C PHE A 150 16.94 9.58 -10.48
N LEU A 151 17.86 10.51 -10.74
CA LEU A 151 17.65 11.60 -11.70
C LEU A 151 17.37 11.04 -13.10
N ALA A 152 18.12 10.00 -13.53
CA ALA A 152 17.86 9.28 -14.77
C ALA A 152 16.45 8.68 -14.80
N GLY A 153 16.01 8.05 -13.71
CA GLY A 153 14.68 7.48 -13.59
C GLY A 153 13.57 8.54 -13.74
N VAL A 154 13.71 9.69 -13.09
CA VAL A 154 12.76 10.81 -13.25
C VAL A 154 12.71 11.31 -14.68
N LEU A 155 13.87 11.45 -15.35
CA LEU A 155 13.94 11.89 -16.73
C LEU A 155 13.30 10.89 -17.70
N LEU A 156 13.44 9.59 -17.44
CA LEU A 156 12.80 8.51 -18.20
C LEU A 156 11.30 8.45 -17.95
N ALA A 157 10.85 8.68 -16.72
CA ALA A 157 9.44 8.69 -16.35
C ALA A 157 8.63 9.80 -17.05
N ASP A 158 9.30 10.93 -17.40
CA ASP A 158 8.71 12.03 -18.18
C ASP A 158 8.79 11.80 -19.71
N SER A 159 9.20 10.62 -20.16
CA SER A 159 9.32 10.27 -21.57
C SER A 159 8.01 9.70 -22.14
N GLU A 160 7.83 9.83 -23.46
CA GLU A 160 6.72 9.23 -24.20
C GLU A 160 6.74 7.68 -24.12
N PHE A 161 7.91 7.10 -23.82
CA PHE A 161 8.17 5.65 -23.78
C PHE A 161 8.08 5.05 -22.36
N ARG A 162 7.59 5.79 -21.37
CA ARG A 162 7.57 5.36 -19.95
C ARG A 162 6.90 4.01 -19.73
N HIS A 163 5.79 3.76 -20.42
CA HIS A 163 5.03 2.51 -20.26
C HIS A 163 5.75 1.30 -20.84
N GLU A 164 6.48 1.50 -21.93
CA GLU A 164 7.28 0.44 -22.54
C GLU A 164 8.50 0.11 -21.66
N LEU A 165 9.19 1.14 -21.17
CA LEU A 165 10.27 1.00 -20.21
C LEU A 165 9.81 0.33 -18.90
N GLU A 166 8.66 0.72 -18.38
CA GLU A 166 8.07 0.16 -17.18
C GLU A 166 7.80 -1.34 -17.37
N ALA A 167 7.20 -1.73 -18.51
CA ALA A 167 6.94 -3.13 -18.83
C ALA A 167 8.22 -3.97 -18.98
N ASP A 168 9.31 -3.36 -19.51
CA ASP A 168 10.59 -4.03 -19.70
C ASP A 168 11.39 -4.18 -18.40
N ILE A 169 11.26 -3.22 -17.48
CA ILE A 169 11.98 -3.20 -16.20
C ILE A 169 11.23 -4.01 -15.12
N GLU A 170 9.90 -4.09 -15.19
CA GLU A 170 9.06 -4.76 -14.18
C GLU A 170 9.54 -6.17 -13.80
N PRO A 171 9.95 -7.08 -14.74
CA PRO A 171 10.47 -8.40 -14.38
C PRO A 171 11.76 -8.33 -13.56
N PHE A 172 12.59 -7.31 -13.78
CA PHE A 172 13.89 -7.15 -13.09
C PHE A 172 13.77 -6.42 -11.76
N LYS A 173 12.70 -5.65 -11.55
CA LYS A 173 12.48 -4.87 -10.33
C LYS A 173 12.54 -5.73 -9.07
N GLY A 174 11.85 -6.86 -9.04
CA GLY A 174 11.87 -7.79 -7.92
C GLY A 174 13.25 -8.41 -7.69
N LEU A 175 13.93 -8.78 -8.76
CA LEU A 175 15.29 -9.34 -8.70
C LEU A 175 16.29 -8.30 -8.16
N LEU A 176 16.29 -7.09 -8.70
CA LEU A 176 17.18 -6.00 -8.27
C LEU A 176 16.91 -5.59 -6.82
N LEU A 177 15.65 -5.54 -6.42
CA LEU A 177 15.27 -5.27 -5.03
C LEU A 177 15.76 -6.39 -4.10
N GLY A 178 15.65 -7.65 -4.50
CA GLY A 178 16.20 -8.79 -3.77
C GLY A 178 17.72 -8.73 -3.63
N LEU A 179 18.44 -8.40 -4.70
CA LEU A 179 19.90 -8.18 -4.69
C LEU A 179 20.28 -7.01 -3.76
N PHE A 180 19.52 -5.92 -3.80
CA PHE A 180 19.73 -4.79 -2.89
C PHE A 180 19.60 -5.22 -1.42
N PHE A 181 18.54 -5.92 -1.05
CA PHE A 181 18.37 -6.40 0.33
C PHE A 181 19.42 -7.42 0.75
N MET A 182 19.88 -8.28 -0.18
CA MET A 182 21.02 -9.16 0.09
C MET A 182 22.30 -8.37 0.35
N ALA A 183 22.60 -7.36 -0.47
CA ALA A 183 23.77 -6.50 -0.28
C ALA A 183 23.74 -5.77 1.06
N VAL A 184 22.58 -5.18 1.42
CA VAL A 184 22.36 -4.54 2.73
C VAL A 184 22.51 -5.55 3.86
N GLY A 185 21.95 -6.75 3.72
CA GLY A 185 22.09 -7.81 4.72
C GLY A 185 23.53 -8.27 4.91
N MET A 186 24.32 -8.36 3.83
CA MET A 186 25.75 -8.69 3.88
C MET A 186 26.61 -7.57 4.48
N SER A 187 26.23 -6.30 4.27
CA SER A 187 26.90 -5.16 4.88
C SER A 187 26.55 -4.95 6.35
N ALA A 188 25.48 -5.60 6.81
CA ALA A 188 25.04 -5.52 8.19
C ALA A 188 26.03 -6.20 9.15
N ASN A 189 26.53 -5.45 10.13
CA ASN A 189 27.51 -5.96 11.11
C ASN A 189 26.80 -6.81 12.18
N LEU A 190 26.60 -8.12 11.90
CA LEU A 190 26.01 -9.05 12.87
C LEU A 190 26.81 -9.15 14.17
N GLY A 191 28.12 -8.88 14.14
CA GLY A 191 28.95 -8.81 15.34
C GLY A 191 28.51 -7.69 16.28
N LEU A 192 27.97 -6.60 15.75
CA LEU A 192 27.41 -5.50 16.55
C LEU A 192 26.13 -5.95 17.27
N LEU A 193 25.28 -6.70 16.59
CA LEU A 193 24.05 -7.26 17.19
C LEU A 193 24.39 -8.22 18.34
N LEU A 194 25.44 -9.02 18.20
CA LEU A 194 25.87 -9.95 19.25
C LEU A 194 26.54 -9.24 20.43
N LYS A 195 27.32 -8.16 20.15
CA LYS A 195 28.05 -7.41 21.19
C LYS A 195 27.16 -6.44 21.97
N ALA A 196 26.17 -5.84 21.31
CA ALA A 196 25.30 -4.83 21.90
C ALA A 196 23.81 -5.03 21.50
N PRO A 197 23.20 -6.18 21.82
CA PRO A 197 21.86 -6.51 21.38
C PRO A 197 20.81 -5.52 21.91
N LEU A 198 20.94 -5.10 23.16
CA LEU A 198 20.01 -4.15 23.78
C LEU A 198 20.02 -2.78 23.11
N LEU A 199 21.21 -2.31 22.66
CA LEU A 199 21.32 -1.05 21.95
C LEU A 199 20.60 -1.12 20.60
N VAL A 200 20.93 -2.13 19.79
CA VAL A 200 20.39 -2.26 18.42
C VAL A 200 18.90 -2.55 18.44
N CYS A 201 18.45 -3.51 19.24
CA CYS A 201 17.03 -3.82 19.39
C CYS A 201 16.27 -2.64 20.01
N GLY A 202 16.86 -1.98 21.01
CA GLY A 202 16.28 -0.79 21.62
C GLY A 202 16.08 0.35 20.62
N LEU A 203 17.09 0.64 19.79
CA LEU A 203 16.97 1.66 18.74
C LEU A 203 15.97 1.30 17.66
N ALA A 204 15.93 0.04 17.21
CA ALA A 204 14.95 -0.40 16.24
C ALA A 204 13.50 -0.27 16.77
N LEU A 205 13.26 -0.68 18.01
CA LEU A 205 11.96 -0.53 18.67
C LEU A 205 11.62 0.95 18.94
N ALA A 206 12.61 1.75 19.36
CA ALA A 206 12.42 3.18 19.57
C ALA A 206 12.06 3.90 18.26
N LEU A 207 12.73 3.56 17.15
CA LEU A 207 12.39 4.06 15.82
C LEU A 207 10.97 3.71 15.43
N MET A 208 10.60 2.43 15.58
CA MET A 208 9.24 1.97 15.26
C MET A 208 8.19 2.64 16.15
N ALA A 209 8.45 2.77 17.45
CA ALA A 209 7.55 3.43 18.39
C ALA A 209 7.39 4.92 18.09
N ALA A 210 8.49 5.64 17.83
CA ALA A 210 8.47 7.06 17.47
C ALA A 210 7.65 7.30 16.20
N LYS A 211 7.89 6.52 15.14
CA LYS A 211 7.14 6.62 13.88
C LYS A 211 5.65 6.27 14.09
N PHE A 212 5.37 5.21 14.84
CA PHE A 212 4.00 4.84 15.17
C PHE A 212 3.27 5.98 15.89
N ILE A 213 3.90 6.62 16.89
CA ILE A 213 3.31 7.74 17.62
C ILE A 213 3.08 8.94 16.70
N VAL A 214 4.05 9.29 15.87
CA VAL A 214 3.94 10.40 14.91
C VAL A 214 2.80 10.16 13.92
N MET A 215 2.73 8.98 13.31
CA MET A 215 1.68 8.64 12.35
C MET A 215 0.29 8.57 13.02
N LEU A 216 0.22 8.05 14.23
CA LEU A 216 -1.01 8.01 15.01
C LEU A 216 -1.49 9.42 15.38
N SER A 217 -0.58 10.30 15.78
CA SER A 217 -0.89 11.71 16.09
C SER A 217 -1.38 12.45 14.85
N MET A 218 -0.72 12.24 13.71
CA MET A 218 -1.14 12.80 12.42
C MET A 218 -2.53 12.31 12.03
N GLY A 219 -2.82 11.01 12.18
CA GLY A 219 -4.15 10.45 11.96
C GLY A 219 -5.23 11.10 12.82
N ARG A 220 -4.90 11.44 14.09
CA ARG A 220 -5.82 12.20 14.97
C ARG A 220 -6.05 13.63 14.53
N VAL A 221 -4.99 14.32 14.09
CA VAL A 221 -5.08 15.72 13.59
C VAL A 221 -6.00 15.80 12.37
N ILE A 222 -5.89 14.85 11.43
CA ILE A 222 -6.76 14.80 10.24
C ILE A 222 -8.14 14.17 10.52
N LYS A 223 -8.46 13.92 11.80
CA LYS A 223 -9.72 13.31 12.25
C LYS A 223 -10.05 12.00 11.53
N ALA A 224 -9.03 11.16 11.27
CA ALA A 224 -9.23 9.83 10.74
C ALA A 224 -9.92 8.93 11.78
N PRO A 225 -10.74 7.95 11.36
CA PRO A 225 -11.26 6.93 12.25
C PRO A 225 -10.11 6.22 13.00
N ALA A 226 -10.30 5.92 14.28
CA ALA A 226 -9.25 5.38 15.14
C ALA A 226 -8.60 4.10 14.58
N ASP A 227 -9.40 3.20 14.01
CA ASP A 227 -8.91 1.98 13.34
C ASP A 227 -8.06 2.31 12.11
N SER A 228 -8.50 3.24 11.26
CA SER A 228 -7.74 3.68 10.08
C SER A 228 -6.42 4.33 10.47
N ALA A 229 -6.41 5.19 11.50
CA ALA A 229 -5.20 5.85 12.00
C ALA A 229 -4.19 4.84 12.59
N GLN A 230 -4.65 3.82 13.30
CA GLN A 230 -3.79 2.77 13.84
C GLN A 230 -3.20 1.87 12.73
N ARG A 231 -4.02 1.47 11.75
CA ARG A 231 -3.56 0.70 10.58
C ARG A 231 -2.54 1.48 9.77
N LEU A 232 -2.76 2.76 9.58
CA LEU A 232 -1.78 3.66 8.94
C LEU A 232 -0.47 3.71 9.73
N ALA A 233 -0.57 3.93 11.05
CA ALA A 233 0.61 4.06 11.92
C ALA A 233 1.45 2.78 11.94
N ILE A 234 0.85 1.60 12.06
CA ILE A 234 1.59 0.35 12.03
C ILE A 234 2.18 0.04 10.65
N SER A 235 1.49 0.43 9.57
CA SER A 235 1.97 0.24 8.21
C SER A 235 3.25 1.01 7.92
N LEU A 236 3.41 2.20 8.50
CA LEU A 236 4.54 3.10 8.26
C LEU A 236 5.57 3.13 9.40
N ALA A 237 5.43 2.25 10.40
CA ALA A 237 6.28 2.26 11.60
C ALA A 237 7.74 1.85 11.34
N GLN A 238 8.01 1.01 10.34
CA GLN A 238 9.37 0.57 10.02
C GLN A 238 10.18 1.63 9.27
N GLY A 239 11.52 1.46 9.26
CA GLY A 239 12.42 2.23 8.38
C GLY A 239 12.24 1.84 6.91
N GLY A 240 12.85 2.59 6.00
CA GLY A 240 12.79 2.37 4.56
C GLY A 240 14.17 2.16 3.93
N GLU A 241 14.16 1.66 2.69
CA GLU A 241 15.35 1.41 1.86
C GLU A 241 16.17 2.67 1.60
N PHE A 242 15.54 3.82 1.50
CA PHE A 242 16.23 5.09 1.28
C PHE A 242 17.04 5.56 2.51
N ALA A 243 16.75 5.05 3.71
CA ALA A 243 17.59 5.29 4.86
C ALA A 243 19.02 4.77 4.66
N PHE A 244 19.18 3.59 4.04
CA PHE A 244 20.49 3.03 3.73
C PHE A 244 21.26 3.90 2.73
N VAL A 245 20.58 4.40 1.71
CA VAL A 245 21.16 5.29 0.69
C VAL A 245 21.63 6.60 1.34
N LEU A 246 20.78 7.19 2.20
CA LEU A 246 21.07 8.43 2.90
C LEU A 246 22.25 8.26 3.87
N PHE A 247 22.24 7.19 4.66
CA PHE A 247 23.31 6.91 5.64
C PHE A 247 24.63 6.57 4.95
N SER A 248 24.60 5.79 3.86
CA SER A 248 25.79 5.48 3.06
C SER A 248 26.39 6.74 2.44
N ALA A 249 25.55 7.62 1.87
CA ALA A 249 26.01 8.88 1.31
C ALA A 249 26.58 9.82 2.39
N ALA A 250 25.94 9.90 3.58
CA ALA A 250 26.43 10.70 4.70
C ALA A 250 27.77 10.17 5.26
N GLY A 251 27.92 8.84 5.34
CA GLY A 251 29.17 8.21 5.72
C GLY A 251 30.29 8.47 4.72
N ALA A 252 30.01 8.39 3.41
CA ALA A 252 30.97 8.68 2.35
C ALA A 252 31.45 10.15 2.36
N LEU A 253 30.59 11.06 2.81
CA LEU A 253 30.92 12.50 2.98
C LEU A 253 31.57 12.82 4.33
N GLY A 254 31.78 11.82 5.21
CA GLY A 254 32.38 12.03 6.54
C GLY A 254 31.47 12.76 7.54
N VAL A 255 30.15 12.92 7.24
CA VAL A 255 29.19 13.61 8.12
C VAL A 255 28.84 12.76 9.33
N ILE A 256 28.82 11.43 9.15
CA ILE A 256 28.60 10.48 10.24
C ILE A 256 29.76 9.49 10.35
N ASP A 257 30.11 9.16 11.59
CA ASP A 257 31.14 8.16 11.86
C ASP A 257 30.70 6.75 11.40
N THR A 258 31.67 5.95 10.94
CA THR A 258 31.44 4.60 10.45
C THR A 258 30.67 3.74 11.45
N ARG A 259 31.01 3.85 12.74
CA ARG A 259 30.36 3.07 13.80
C ARG A 259 28.90 3.48 14.00
N VAL A 260 28.62 4.79 13.93
CA VAL A 260 27.25 5.31 14.02
C VAL A 260 26.45 4.87 12.80
N ASN A 261 27.03 4.93 11.61
CA ASN A 261 26.42 4.43 10.38
C ASN A 261 26.03 2.96 10.50
N GLU A 262 26.93 2.09 10.97
CA GLU A 262 26.64 0.67 11.19
C GLU A 262 25.48 0.45 12.16
N VAL A 263 25.39 1.21 13.24
CA VAL A 263 24.30 1.14 14.22
C VAL A 263 22.97 1.56 13.59
N LEU A 264 22.95 2.66 12.85
CA LEU A 264 21.74 3.17 12.19
C LEU A 264 21.24 2.20 11.10
N VAL A 265 22.15 1.69 10.27
CA VAL A 265 21.84 0.68 9.25
C VAL A 265 21.25 -0.58 9.90
N MET A 266 21.87 -1.06 11.00
CA MET A 266 21.38 -2.25 11.70
C MET A 266 20.01 -2.02 12.34
N ALA A 267 19.78 -0.85 12.96
CA ALA A 267 18.48 -0.50 13.55
C ALA A 267 17.36 -0.45 12.49
N VAL A 268 17.63 0.16 11.33
CA VAL A 268 16.69 0.19 10.21
C VAL A 268 16.42 -1.21 9.67
N THR A 269 17.47 -2.01 9.41
CA THR A 269 17.35 -3.40 8.95
C THR A 269 16.48 -4.22 9.90
N LEU A 270 16.73 -4.13 11.19
CA LEU A 270 15.97 -4.85 12.20
C LEU A 270 14.50 -4.36 12.25
N SER A 271 14.27 -3.05 12.12
CA SER A 271 12.91 -2.51 12.08
C SER A 271 12.11 -3.03 10.89
N MET A 272 12.75 -3.18 9.72
CA MET A 272 12.13 -3.75 8.52
C MET A 272 11.82 -5.25 8.71
N LEU A 273 12.73 -5.99 9.34
CA LEU A 273 12.53 -7.41 9.66
C LEU A 273 11.37 -7.61 10.67
N LEU A 274 11.22 -6.70 11.62
CA LEU A 274 10.16 -6.75 12.62
C LEU A 274 8.79 -6.30 12.09
N ALA A 275 8.73 -5.58 10.97
CA ALA A 275 7.49 -5.03 10.42
C ALA A 275 6.38 -6.08 10.19
N PRO A 276 6.62 -7.24 9.53
CA PRO A 276 5.58 -8.26 9.35
C PRO A 276 5.02 -8.78 10.68
N PHE A 277 5.88 -8.94 11.68
CA PHE A 277 5.48 -9.39 13.02
C PHE A 277 4.64 -8.33 13.72
N ALA A 278 4.97 -7.05 13.58
CA ALA A 278 4.18 -5.95 14.11
C ALA A 278 2.78 -5.90 13.49
N PHE A 279 2.64 -6.15 12.18
CA PHE A 279 1.34 -6.28 11.52
C PHE A 279 0.52 -7.43 12.11
N VAL A 280 1.11 -8.62 12.23
CA VAL A 280 0.43 -9.80 12.79
C VAL A 280 0.05 -9.56 14.26
N ALA A 281 0.93 -8.94 15.04
CA ALA A 281 0.66 -8.59 16.44
C ALA A 281 -0.51 -7.60 16.56
N HIS A 282 -0.54 -6.59 15.68
CA HIS A 282 -1.66 -5.63 15.63
C HIS A 282 -2.99 -6.34 15.32
N GLU A 283 -3.03 -7.20 14.32
CA GLU A 283 -4.27 -7.90 13.96
C GLU A 283 -4.75 -8.87 15.03
N LYS A 284 -3.84 -9.62 15.66
CA LYS A 284 -4.22 -10.65 16.64
C LYS A 284 -4.49 -10.10 18.03
N LEU A 285 -3.75 -9.08 18.47
CA LEU A 285 -3.79 -8.60 19.85
C LEU A 285 -4.59 -7.30 20.01
N LEU A 286 -4.29 -6.28 19.20
CA LEU A 286 -4.93 -4.97 19.33
C LEU A 286 -6.30 -4.90 18.64
N ALA A 287 -6.44 -5.50 17.46
CA ALA A 287 -7.74 -5.49 16.78
C ALA A 287 -8.80 -6.21 17.63
N ARG A 288 -8.47 -7.37 18.22
CA ARG A 288 -9.37 -8.07 19.15
C ARG A 288 -9.71 -7.28 20.41
N TRP A 289 -8.77 -6.46 20.88
CA TRP A 289 -8.99 -5.66 22.11
C TRP A 289 -9.86 -4.43 21.84
N LEU A 290 -9.74 -3.84 20.65
CA LEU A 290 -10.55 -2.69 20.19
C LEU A 290 -11.93 -3.11 19.69
N GLU A 291 -12.04 -4.24 18.99
CA GLU A 291 -13.33 -4.80 18.56
C GLU A 291 -14.23 -5.16 19.76
N ARG A 292 -13.65 -5.57 20.89
CA ARG A 292 -14.42 -5.77 22.14
C ARG A 292 -15.03 -4.49 22.71
N LYS A 293 -14.56 -3.31 22.33
CA LYS A 293 -15.05 -2.04 22.90
C LYS A 293 -16.12 -1.35 22.07
N THR A 294 -16.39 -1.77 20.84
CA THR A 294 -17.32 -1.07 19.94
C THR A 294 -17.94 -2.02 18.93
N GLU A 295 -18.56 -3.12 19.35
CA GLU A 295 -19.69 -3.62 18.55
C GLU A 295 -20.85 -2.66 18.85
N PRO A 296 -21.22 -1.78 17.91
CA PRO A 296 -22.46 -1.02 18.08
C PRO A 296 -23.57 -2.05 18.22
N GLU A 297 -24.49 -1.84 19.15
CA GLU A 297 -25.69 -2.66 19.26
C GLU A 297 -26.35 -2.76 17.88
N TYR A 298 -26.77 -3.98 17.52
CA TYR A 298 -27.51 -4.17 16.27
C TYR A 298 -28.78 -3.30 16.32
N ASP A 299 -29.12 -2.71 15.19
CA ASP A 299 -30.31 -1.89 15.10
C ASP A 299 -31.57 -2.71 15.46
N SER A 300 -32.46 -2.13 16.24
CA SER A 300 -33.80 -2.64 16.40
C SER A 300 -34.59 -2.42 15.11
N ILE A 301 -35.20 -3.47 14.60
CA ILE A 301 -36.03 -3.41 13.37
C ILE A 301 -37.47 -3.20 13.81
N ASP A 302 -37.85 -1.92 13.96
CA ASP A 302 -39.21 -1.53 14.36
C ASP A 302 -40.08 -1.32 13.13
N GLY A 303 -41.25 -1.95 13.11
CA GLY A 303 -42.23 -1.73 12.06
C GLY A 303 -42.86 -3.02 11.52
N PRO A 304 -43.86 -2.94 10.63
CA PRO A 304 -44.41 -4.10 9.97
C PRO A 304 -43.36 -4.78 9.08
N GLY A 305 -43.46 -6.11 8.93
CA GLY A 305 -42.57 -6.88 8.06
C GLY A 305 -42.67 -6.41 6.61
N ASN A 306 -41.55 -6.22 5.95
CA ASN A 306 -41.52 -5.86 4.53
C ASN A 306 -41.54 -7.13 3.65
N PRO A 307 -42.18 -7.08 2.46
CA PRO A 307 -42.29 -8.23 1.59
C PRO A 307 -40.97 -8.76 1.04
N VAL A 308 -39.91 -7.95 1.04
CA VAL A 308 -38.58 -8.33 0.56
C VAL A 308 -37.52 -8.01 1.56
N ILE A 309 -36.69 -9.02 1.87
CA ILE A 309 -35.49 -8.86 2.72
C ILE A 309 -34.26 -8.96 1.82
N ILE A 310 -33.32 -8.02 1.98
CA ILE A 310 -32.06 -7.99 1.24
C ILE A 310 -30.93 -8.19 2.23
N ALA A 311 -30.22 -9.31 2.15
CA ALA A 311 -29.03 -9.61 2.92
C ALA A 311 -27.78 -9.25 2.13
N GLY A 312 -27.03 -8.24 2.59
CA GLY A 312 -25.91 -7.60 1.91
C GLY A 312 -26.35 -6.38 1.09
N PHE A 313 -25.84 -5.20 1.45
CA PHE A 313 -26.18 -3.94 0.78
C PHE A 313 -25.00 -3.33 0.02
N GLY A 314 -24.15 -4.21 -0.55
CA GLY A 314 -23.12 -3.85 -1.51
C GLY A 314 -23.73 -3.38 -2.84
N ARG A 315 -22.91 -3.26 -3.90
CA ARG A 315 -23.34 -2.77 -5.23
C ARG A 315 -24.58 -3.48 -5.78
N PHE A 316 -24.63 -4.80 -5.68
CA PHE A 316 -25.75 -5.59 -6.18
C PHE A 316 -27.03 -5.35 -5.34
N GLY A 317 -26.93 -5.41 -4.00
CA GLY A 317 -28.04 -5.16 -3.09
C GLY A 317 -28.65 -3.78 -3.29
N GLN A 318 -27.84 -2.75 -3.51
CA GLN A 318 -28.28 -1.38 -3.79
C GLN A 318 -29.06 -1.27 -5.11
N ILE A 319 -28.61 -1.97 -6.17
CA ILE A 319 -29.32 -2.00 -7.45
C ILE A 319 -30.70 -2.66 -7.28
N VAL A 320 -30.75 -3.82 -6.63
CA VAL A 320 -32.01 -4.54 -6.38
C VAL A 320 -32.95 -3.68 -5.54
N ALA A 321 -32.47 -3.07 -4.45
CA ALA A 321 -33.28 -2.19 -3.61
C ALA A 321 -33.86 -0.99 -4.40
N ARG A 322 -33.04 -0.41 -5.30
CA ARG A 322 -33.49 0.70 -6.15
C ARG A 322 -34.60 0.29 -7.11
N VAL A 323 -34.43 -0.84 -7.79
CA VAL A 323 -35.46 -1.38 -8.71
C VAL A 323 -36.76 -1.68 -7.97
N LEU A 324 -36.68 -2.35 -6.82
CA LEU A 324 -37.86 -2.67 -6.01
C LEU A 324 -38.57 -1.39 -5.52
N ARG A 325 -37.83 -0.39 -5.12
CA ARG A 325 -38.37 0.91 -4.70
C ARG A 325 -39.10 1.61 -5.86
N MET A 326 -38.53 1.58 -7.08
CA MET A 326 -39.21 2.12 -8.29
C MET A 326 -40.51 1.38 -8.60
N CYS A 327 -40.60 0.11 -8.25
CA CYS A 327 -41.81 -0.70 -8.36
C CYS A 327 -42.79 -0.53 -7.16
N GLY A 328 -42.49 0.38 -6.20
CA GLY A 328 -43.33 0.58 -5.02
C GLY A 328 -43.23 -0.54 -3.97
N ILE A 329 -42.24 -1.44 -4.06
CA ILE A 329 -42.10 -2.58 -3.17
C ILE A 329 -41.18 -2.19 -2.00
N ALA A 330 -41.70 -2.28 -0.77
CA ALA A 330 -40.95 -2.00 0.44
C ALA A 330 -39.94 -3.13 0.72
N THR A 331 -38.74 -2.73 1.21
CA THR A 331 -37.65 -3.68 1.48
C THR A 331 -37.04 -3.45 2.85
N THR A 332 -36.60 -4.53 3.52
CA THR A 332 -35.73 -4.49 4.69
C THR A 332 -34.34 -4.90 4.25
N ALA A 333 -33.36 -3.99 4.38
CA ALA A 333 -31.99 -4.26 4.00
C ALA A 333 -31.13 -4.47 5.25
N LEU A 334 -30.34 -5.55 5.26
CA LEU A 334 -29.41 -5.93 6.33
C LEU A 334 -27.99 -5.85 5.81
N GLU A 335 -27.08 -5.19 6.54
CA GLU A 335 -25.66 -5.04 6.18
C GLU A 335 -24.76 -5.23 7.40
N ALA A 336 -23.77 -6.09 7.27
CA ALA A 336 -22.84 -6.41 8.35
C ALA A 336 -21.72 -5.36 8.54
N SER A 337 -21.49 -4.50 7.54
CA SER A 337 -20.51 -3.43 7.62
C SER A 337 -21.13 -2.14 8.14
N TYR A 338 -20.78 -1.74 9.36
CA TYR A 338 -21.23 -0.48 9.96
C TYR A 338 -20.85 0.74 9.10
N GLN A 339 -19.65 0.73 8.50
CA GLN A 339 -19.19 1.82 7.62
C GLN A 339 -20.09 1.95 6.39
N GLN A 340 -20.51 0.83 5.80
CA GLN A 340 -21.42 0.80 4.67
C GLN A 340 -22.80 1.30 5.06
N VAL A 341 -23.30 0.91 6.23
CA VAL A 341 -24.58 1.37 6.79
C VAL A 341 -24.57 2.88 7.00
N ASP A 342 -23.55 3.44 7.67
CA ASP A 342 -23.43 4.88 7.91
C ASP A 342 -23.33 5.66 6.59
N PHE A 343 -22.57 5.16 5.62
CA PHE A 343 -22.48 5.76 4.30
C PHE A 343 -23.83 5.80 3.58
N VAL A 344 -24.53 4.69 3.55
CA VAL A 344 -25.79 4.56 2.80
C VAL A 344 -26.95 5.34 3.44
N ARG A 345 -26.97 5.43 4.77
CA ARG A 345 -27.94 6.25 5.51
C ARG A 345 -27.87 7.73 5.17
N LYS A 346 -26.67 8.26 4.90
CA LYS A 346 -26.48 9.66 4.46
C LYS A 346 -27.21 10.00 3.15
N PHE A 347 -27.53 8.98 2.35
CA PHE A 347 -28.31 9.13 1.12
C PHE A 347 -29.81 8.81 1.30
N GLY A 348 -30.30 8.80 2.54
CA GLY A 348 -31.74 8.63 2.85
C GLY A 348 -32.26 7.19 2.69
N ASN A 349 -31.39 6.19 2.61
CA ASN A 349 -31.84 4.80 2.54
C ASN A 349 -32.01 4.21 3.94
N LYS A 350 -33.14 3.58 4.20
CA LYS A 350 -33.39 2.87 5.45
C LYS A 350 -32.73 1.48 5.37
N ILE A 351 -31.66 1.32 6.12
CA ILE A 351 -30.85 0.10 6.18
C ILE A 351 -30.50 -0.19 7.64
N TYR A 352 -30.48 -1.47 7.99
CA TYR A 352 -30.22 -1.93 9.36
C TYR A 352 -28.83 -2.55 9.45
N TYR A 353 -28.08 -2.15 10.49
CA TYR A 353 -26.82 -2.78 10.83
C TYR A 353 -27.07 -4.16 11.43
N GLY A 354 -26.51 -5.19 10.81
CA GLY A 354 -26.62 -6.54 11.34
C GLY A 354 -26.13 -7.62 10.38
N ASP A 355 -25.62 -8.70 10.96
CA ASP A 355 -25.12 -9.87 10.23
C ASP A 355 -26.26 -10.86 9.95
N ALA A 356 -26.68 -10.96 8.70
CA ALA A 356 -27.74 -11.86 8.23
C ALA A 356 -27.40 -13.36 8.43
N SER A 357 -26.17 -13.72 8.78
CA SER A 357 -25.81 -15.10 9.17
C SER A 357 -26.23 -15.47 10.59
N ARG A 358 -26.87 -14.55 11.33
CA ARG A 358 -27.41 -14.78 12.68
C ARG A 358 -28.92 -14.92 12.66
N LEU A 359 -29.41 -16.02 13.20
CA LEU A 359 -30.86 -16.35 13.19
C LEU A 359 -31.71 -15.29 13.92
N ASN A 360 -31.23 -14.77 15.04
CA ASN A 360 -31.94 -13.75 15.82
C ASN A 360 -32.24 -12.48 14.99
N LEU A 361 -31.30 -12.08 14.13
CA LEU A 361 -31.48 -10.92 13.26
C LEU A 361 -32.52 -11.21 12.15
N LEU A 362 -32.52 -12.42 11.60
CA LEU A 362 -33.53 -12.82 10.61
C LEU A 362 -34.92 -12.83 11.23
N HIS A 363 -35.09 -13.27 12.49
CA HIS A 363 -36.36 -13.17 13.20
C HIS A 363 -36.76 -11.71 13.48
N ALA A 364 -35.82 -10.86 13.93
CA ALA A 364 -36.07 -9.43 14.11
C ALA A 364 -36.47 -8.73 12.80
N ALA A 365 -35.88 -9.15 11.66
CA ALA A 365 -36.24 -8.68 10.32
C ALA A 365 -37.59 -9.23 9.83
N LYS A 366 -38.29 -10.05 10.61
CA LYS A 366 -39.55 -10.70 10.25
C LYS A 366 -39.48 -11.52 8.96
N THR A 367 -38.36 -12.25 8.81
CA THR A 367 -38.08 -13.07 7.60
C THR A 367 -39.19 -14.08 7.31
N GLY A 368 -39.89 -14.57 8.33
CA GLY A 368 -41.05 -15.50 8.16
C GLY A 368 -42.26 -14.88 7.45
N GLU A 369 -42.40 -13.56 7.50
CA GLU A 369 -43.51 -12.83 6.86
C GLU A 369 -43.12 -12.35 5.44
N ALA A 370 -41.87 -12.47 5.04
CA ALA A 370 -41.39 -12.02 3.77
C ALA A 370 -41.81 -12.93 2.60
N LYS A 371 -41.99 -12.35 1.43
CA LYS A 371 -42.31 -13.06 0.19
C LYS A 371 -41.07 -13.45 -0.61
N LEU A 372 -39.93 -12.76 -0.39
CA LEU A 372 -38.70 -12.99 -1.11
C LEU A 372 -37.51 -12.63 -0.22
N PHE A 373 -36.49 -13.48 -0.24
CA PHE A 373 -35.20 -13.22 0.37
C PHE A 373 -34.12 -13.04 -0.70
N VAL A 374 -33.51 -11.86 -0.76
CA VAL A 374 -32.44 -11.53 -1.71
C VAL A 374 -31.09 -11.69 -1.01
N LEU A 375 -30.30 -12.65 -1.45
CA LEU A 375 -28.97 -12.95 -0.91
C LEU A 375 -27.91 -12.28 -1.79
N ALA A 376 -27.40 -11.13 -1.33
CA ALA A 376 -26.49 -10.25 -2.05
C ALA A 376 -25.12 -10.09 -1.36
N ILE A 377 -24.79 -10.99 -0.42
CA ILE A 377 -23.56 -11.00 0.35
C ILE A 377 -22.37 -11.33 -0.56
N ASP A 378 -21.28 -10.53 -0.48
CA ASP A 378 -20.09 -10.69 -1.30
C ASP A 378 -19.21 -11.86 -0.86
N ASP A 379 -19.09 -12.09 0.45
CA ASP A 379 -18.34 -13.21 1.00
C ASP A 379 -19.04 -14.55 0.72
N VAL A 380 -18.30 -15.50 0.13
CA VAL A 380 -18.86 -16.79 -0.31
C VAL A 380 -19.30 -17.64 0.88
N GLU A 381 -18.52 -17.66 1.96
CA GLU A 381 -18.80 -18.50 3.13
C GLU A 381 -19.99 -17.95 3.92
N ALA A 382 -20.01 -16.65 4.16
CA ALA A 382 -21.12 -15.97 4.81
C ALA A 382 -22.42 -16.11 3.98
N SER A 383 -22.34 -16.01 2.66
CA SER A 383 -23.47 -16.19 1.75
C SER A 383 -24.05 -17.61 1.84
N VAL A 384 -23.21 -18.64 1.76
CA VAL A 384 -23.62 -20.05 1.87
C VAL A 384 -24.19 -20.34 3.26
N LYS A 385 -23.58 -19.85 4.33
CA LYS A 385 -24.06 -19.99 5.70
C LYS A 385 -25.45 -19.35 5.89
N THR A 386 -25.64 -18.15 5.36
CA THR A 386 -26.93 -17.45 5.41
C THR A 386 -28.01 -18.20 4.61
N ALA A 387 -27.66 -18.69 3.41
CA ALA A 387 -28.59 -19.49 2.60
C ALA A 387 -29.03 -20.76 3.33
N ALA A 388 -28.09 -21.49 3.95
CA ALA A 388 -28.38 -22.69 4.72
C ALA A 388 -29.29 -22.39 5.92
N LEU A 389 -29.03 -21.27 6.62
CA LEU A 389 -29.82 -20.84 7.76
C LEU A 389 -31.28 -20.50 7.35
N VAL A 390 -31.44 -19.72 6.27
CA VAL A 390 -32.76 -19.36 5.75
C VAL A 390 -33.51 -20.59 5.28
N ARG A 391 -32.88 -21.53 4.55
CA ARG A 391 -33.51 -22.78 4.14
C ARG A 391 -33.92 -23.65 5.30
N LYS A 392 -33.14 -23.70 6.37
CA LYS A 392 -33.46 -24.51 7.54
C LYS A 392 -34.64 -23.97 8.34
N HIS A 393 -34.74 -22.66 8.53
CA HIS A 393 -35.73 -22.04 9.42
C HIS A 393 -36.93 -21.44 8.68
N PHE A 394 -36.77 -21.11 7.39
CA PHE A 394 -37.82 -20.53 6.54
C PHE A 394 -37.92 -21.29 5.20
N PRO A 395 -38.26 -22.59 5.19
CA PRO A 395 -38.17 -23.46 4.01
C PRO A 395 -39.05 -23.03 2.86
N GLN A 396 -40.16 -22.34 3.11
CA GLN A 396 -41.09 -21.86 2.11
C GLN A 396 -40.64 -20.53 1.44
N LEU A 397 -39.69 -19.83 2.02
CA LEU A 397 -39.27 -18.54 1.52
C LEU A 397 -38.38 -18.70 0.27
N PRO A 398 -38.75 -18.14 -0.88
CA PRO A 398 -37.94 -18.19 -2.08
C PRO A 398 -36.67 -17.32 -1.87
N ILE A 399 -35.51 -17.87 -2.25
CA ILE A 399 -34.23 -17.18 -2.17
C ILE A 399 -33.80 -16.82 -3.59
N LEU A 400 -33.54 -15.53 -3.83
CA LEU A 400 -32.85 -15.00 -5.00
C LEU A 400 -31.40 -14.73 -4.62
N ALA A 401 -30.46 -15.52 -5.13
CA ALA A 401 -29.07 -15.42 -4.74
C ALA A 401 -28.18 -14.92 -5.87
N ARG A 402 -27.22 -14.06 -5.51
CA ARG A 402 -26.08 -13.69 -6.36
C ARG A 402 -24.93 -14.66 -6.11
N ALA A 403 -24.40 -15.28 -7.16
CA ALA A 403 -23.21 -16.09 -7.08
C ALA A 403 -22.00 -15.34 -7.69
N ARG A 404 -20.91 -15.24 -6.95
CA ARG A 404 -19.69 -14.56 -7.36
C ARG A 404 -18.91 -15.34 -8.42
N ASN A 405 -18.90 -16.68 -8.32
CA ASN A 405 -18.18 -17.58 -9.22
C ASN A 405 -18.91 -18.91 -9.37
N ARG A 406 -18.34 -19.81 -10.20
CA ARG A 406 -18.94 -21.12 -10.50
C ARG A 406 -19.04 -22.02 -9.25
N VAL A 407 -18.03 -22.02 -8.37
CA VAL A 407 -18.04 -22.84 -7.15
C VAL A 407 -19.14 -22.36 -6.19
N HIS A 408 -19.28 -21.06 -6.02
CA HIS A 408 -20.34 -20.46 -5.20
C HIS A 408 -21.74 -20.82 -5.73
N TYR A 409 -21.93 -20.79 -7.06
CA TYR A 409 -23.17 -21.19 -7.69
C TYR A 409 -23.55 -22.64 -7.33
N PHE A 410 -22.63 -23.59 -7.41
CA PHE A 410 -22.92 -24.98 -7.08
C PHE A 410 -23.21 -25.18 -5.60
N LYS A 411 -22.47 -24.54 -4.69
CA LYS A 411 -22.73 -24.58 -3.24
C LYS A 411 -24.15 -24.08 -2.90
N LEU A 412 -24.60 -23.00 -3.52
CA LEU A 412 -25.96 -22.48 -3.32
C LEU A 412 -27.02 -23.42 -3.93
N ARG A 413 -26.75 -24.01 -5.08
CA ARG A 413 -27.66 -24.97 -5.73
C ARG A 413 -27.86 -26.24 -4.89
N ASP A 414 -26.79 -26.72 -4.27
CA ASP A 414 -26.83 -27.92 -3.41
C ASP A 414 -27.65 -27.68 -2.15
N LEU A 415 -27.76 -26.42 -1.68
CA LEU A 415 -28.68 -25.99 -0.63
C LEU A 415 -30.15 -25.81 -1.11
N GLY A 416 -30.45 -26.14 -2.35
CA GLY A 416 -31.78 -26.04 -2.91
C GLY A 416 -32.21 -24.61 -3.30
N VAL A 417 -31.31 -23.68 -3.46
CA VAL A 417 -31.60 -22.35 -3.99
C VAL A 417 -31.83 -22.46 -5.49
N ARG A 418 -33.01 -22.07 -5.96
CA ARG A 418 -33.40 -22.23 -7.38
C ARG A 418 -33.08 -21.00 -8.24
N LEU A 419 -33.20 -19.80 -7.66
CA LEU A 419 -32.97 -18.53 -8.37
C LEU A 419 -31.56 -18.02 -8.04
N ILE A 420 -30.58 -18.38 -8.87
CA ILE A 420 -29.18 -18.00 -8.68
C ILE A 420 -28.69 -17.27 -9.93
N TYR A 421 -28.24 -16.04 -9.77
CA TYR A 421 -27.62 -15.23 -10.82
C TYR A 421 -26.12 -15.13 -10.64
N ARG A 422 -25.37 -15.61 -11.62
CA ARG A 422 -23.91 -15.53 -11.63
C ARG A 422 -23.46 -14.21 -12.28
N GLU A 423 -22.75 -13.38 -11.51
CA GLU A 423 -22.34 -12.04 -11.92
C GLU A 423 -21.47 -12.06 -13.20
N THR A 424 -20.47 -12.93 -13.24
CA THR A 424 -19.52 -13.01 -14.37
C THR A 424 -20.14 -13.57 -15.64
N PHE A 425 -21.18 -14.41 -15.55
CA PHE A 425 -21.80 -15.05 -16.73
C PHE A 425 -22.60 -14.06 -17.58
N LEU A 426 -23.25 -13.09 -16.97
CA LEU A 426 -24.03 -12.08 -17.69
C LEU A 426 -23.18 -10.98 -18.31
N SER A 427 -22.07 -10.62 -17.67
CA SER A 427 -21.10 -9.67 -18.24
C SER A 427 -20.36 -10.27 -19.42
N ASP A 428 -20.01 -11.57 -19.36
CA ASP A 428 -19.36 -12.29 -20.44
C ASP A 428 -20.28 -12.49 -21.67
N ARG A 429 -21.56 -12.78 -21.42
CA ARG A 429 -22.58 -12.89 -22.49
C ARG A 429 -22.82 -11.57 -23.21
N LYS A 430 -22.64 -10.42 -22.54
CA LYS A 430 -22.77 -9.10 -23.16
C LYS A 430 -21.54 -8.77 -24.03
N SER A 431 -20.34 -9.15 -23.61
CA SER A 431 -19.12 -9.02 -24.42
C SER A 431 -19.14 -9.96 -25.64
N THR A 432 -19.64 -11.18 -25.48
CA THR A 432 -19.76 -12.14 -26.58
C THR A 432 -20.80 -11.68 -27.63
N ARG A 433 -21.87 -11.02 -27.21
CA ARG A 433 -22.85 -10.43 -28.17
C ARG A 433 -22.26 -9.22 -28.91
N LEU A 434 -21.45 -8.43 -28.29
CA LEU A 434 -20.74 -7.30 -28.95
C LEU A 434 -19.72 -7.81 -29.96
N ASN A 435 -19.03 -8.92 -29.69
CA ASN A 435 -18.10 -9.55 -30.62
C ASN A 435 -18.81 -10.32 -31.75
N SER A 436 -20.02 -10.88 -31.52
CA SER A 436 -20.76 -11.60 -32.56
C SER A 436 -21.42 -10.67 -33.59
N SER A 437 -21.55 -9.37 -33.32
CA SER A 437 -22.01 -8.40 -34.32
C SER A 437 -20.99 -8.13 -35.44
N HIS A 438 -19.76 -8.59 -35.29
CA HIS A 438 -18.69 -8.49 -36.29
C HIS A 438 -18.34 -9.82 -36.98
N ILE A 439 -18.98 -10.94 -36.62
CA ILE A 439 -18.78 -12.24 -37.30
C ILE A 439 -19.97 -12.48 -38.22
N PRO A 440 -19.78 -12.63 -39.55
CA PRO A 440 -20.85 -12.96 -40.47
C PRO A 440 -21.50 -14.31 -40.07
N LEU A 441 -22.80 -14.34 -39.97
CA LEU A 441 -23.65 -15.51 -39.59
C LEU A 441 -23.40 -16.80 -40.40
N SER A 442 -22.60 -16.75 -41.48
CA SER A 442 -22.24 -17.88 -42.35
C SER A 442 -21.15 -18.82 -41.79
N ARG A 443 -20.60 -18.56 -40.58
CA ARG A 443 -19.51 -19.37 -39.99
C ARG A 443 -19.85 -19.93 -38.60
N MET A 444 -21.09 -19.98 -38.19
CA MET A 444 -21.47 -20.70 -36.97
C MET A 444 -21.71 -22.19 -37.30
N PRO A 445 -21.00 -23.14 -36.65
CA PRO A 445 -21.37 -24.54 -36.74
C PRO A 445 -22.80 -24.69 -36.17
N SER A 446 -23.70 -25.21 -36.97
CA SER A 446 -24.97 -25.70 -36.52
C SER A 446 -24.74 -26.93 -35.67
N SER A 447 -25.25 -26.95 -34.45
CA SER A 447 -25.41 -28.09 -33.55
C SER A 447 -24.55 -28.07 -32.28
N ALA A 448 -25.15 -28.19 -31.29
CA ALA A 448 -25.56 -29.07 -30.20
C ALA A 448 -25.70 -28.31 -28.90
#